data_75e46ab29875b59752a7f2cc3325b956
#
_entry.id   75e46ab29875b59752a7f2cc3325b956
#
_cell.length_a   1.000
_cell.length_b   1.000
_cell.length_c   1.000
_cell.angle_alpha   90.00
_cell.angle_beta   90.00
_cell.angle_gamma   90.00
#
_symmetry.space_group_name_H-M   'P 1'
#
loop_
_entity.id
_entity.type
_entity.pdbx_description
1 polymer ?
#
loop_
_entity_poly.entity_id
_entity_poly.type
_entity_poly.pdbx_seq_one_letter_code
_entity_poly.pdbx_strand_id
1 'polypeptide(L)'
;MKYILFLLPLFSWSCKTIDIPEPIVELVDPPMPILPVSQINVPIEIDLQSQLKDVEKSLPKSFEGKQEQCEGVSFAYKFIREPIHFQLKKTSFYYEVDGKFELKLNYCPKCHSLWDENGSCTVPRIYASCGVGEPMRRVKVGYNTNVSITDSYLFNTETKLQLFDVLDPCEITVFKYDATSQVEKQVKGQLQSLEKDIDRQIESVDIRSSIKDVWRQLEEPMDLSGYGLLYFKPKSMSLSPVTFDAVNKRAEVTAELTAEPFITTNREPAVYSDLPKQAKYTKGQGYALNILVKASYDSINKIMNKDLMGYKIPFNGKEIVVDSLHILGNQEQKLIIQVYFSGSKKGEFFLVGTPLITDDQFFVLTNLAYDLNSKSVLLKTAKWMFDKRILEELNKSAKYDLNPLLNETKNTITQQLNSKLDDGVFLSGTVDRLAVSSIQLGTSGFFLTTEVSGNLKL
;
A
#
# COMPACT_ATOMS: atom_id res chain seq x y z
N MET A 1 34.12 -91.18 -26.99
CA MET A 1 34.43 -89.82 -26.45
C MET A 1 33.13 -89.26 -25.82
N LYS A 2 33.09 -89.24 -24.44
CA LYS A 2 31.99 -88.76 -23.64
C LYS A 2 32.19 -87.29 -23.33
N TYR A 3 31.30 -86.37 -23.78
CA TYR A 3 31.30 -84.98 -23.34
C TYR A 3 30.44 -84.83 -22.09
N ILE A 4 31.08 -84.50 -20.97
CA ILE A 4 30.45 -84.17 -19.71
C ILE A 4 30.14 -82.63 -19.77
N LEU A 5 28.84 -82.29 -19.87
CA LEU A 5 28.37 -80.90 -19.80
C LEU A 5 28.31 -80.51 -18.33
N PHE A 6 29.22 -79.60 -17.90
CA PHE A 6 29.15 -78.98 -16.57
C PHE A 6 28.09 -77.88 -16.53
N LEU A 7 26.99 -78.18 -15.93
CA LEU A 7 25.93 -77.16 -15.58
C LEU A 7 26.41 -76.36 -14.35
N LEU A 8 26.92 -75.17 -14.59
CA LEU A 8 27.12 -74.17 -13.52
C LEU A 8 25.75 -73.67 -13.05
N PRO A 9 25.37 -73.74 -11.74
CA PRO A 9 24.20 -73.09 -11.24
C PRO A 9 24.44 -71.56 -11.16
N LEU A 10 23.75 -70.81 -12.01
CA LEU A 10 23.66 -69.36 -11.87
C LEU A 10 22.87 -69.07 -10.59
N PHE A 11 23.59 -68.80 -9.48
CA PHE A 11 22.99 -68.20 -8.30
C PHE A 11 22.61 -66.74 -8.64
N SER A 12 21.37 -66.56 -9.10
CA SER A 12 20.75 -65.26 -9.13
C SER A 12 20.55 -64.78 -7.69
N TRP A 13 21.45 -63.94 -7.24
CA TRP A 13 21.21 -63.15 -6.03
C TRP A 13 20.08 -62.18 -6.32
N SER A 14 18.86 -62.64 -6.04
CA SER A 14 17.69 -61.79 -5.98
C SER A 14 17.87 -60.84 -4.79
N CYS A 15 18.33 -59.62 -5.04
CA CYS A 15 18.17 -58.53 -4.07
C CYS A 15 16.68 -58.32 -3.84
N LYS A 16 16.14 -58.88 -2.78
CA LYS A 16 14.74 -58.60 -2.39
C LYS A 16 14.61 -57.14 -2.05
N THR A 17 13.96 -56.37 -2.92
CA THR A 17 13.49 -55.01 -2.65
C THR A 17 12.52 -55.04 -1.47
N ILE A 18 12.65 -54.06 -0.59
CA ILE A 18 11.70 -53.85 0.52
C ILE A 18 10.57 -53.00 -0.05
N ASP A 19 9.38 -53.57 -0.07
CA ASP A 19 8.15 -52.95 -0.55
C ASP A 19 7.14 -52.87 0.63
N ILE A 20 6.60 -51.70 0.89
CA ILE A 20 5.75 -51.41 2.05
C ILE A 20 4.47 -50.75 1.56
N PRO A 21 3.30 -51.22 2.04
CA PRO A 21 2.03 -50.54 1.69
C PRO A 21 2.00 -49.07 2.13
N GLU A 22 1.57 -48.19 1.23
CA GLU A 22 1.43 -46.78 1.53
C GLU A 22 0.48 -46.53 2.71
N PRO A 23 0.83 -45.58 3.60
CA PRO A 23 -0.09 -45.09 4.64
C PRO A 23 -1.29 -44.35 4.03
N ILE A 24 -2.38 -44.30 4.77
CA ILE A 24 -3.55 -43.52 4.39
C ILE A 24 -3.27 -42.04 4.68
N VAL A 25 -3.53 -41.15 3.70
CA VAL A 25 -3.43 -39.71 3.85
C VAL A 25 -4.81 -39.06 4.01
N GLU A 26 -4.86 -37.93 4.67
CA GLU A 26 -6.08 -37.13 4.78
C GLU A 26 -6.43 -36.49 3.44
N LEU A 27 -7.75 -36.47 3.10
CA LEU A 27 -8.29 -35.92 1.86
C LEU A 27 -9.04 -34.60 2.07
N VAL A 28 -9.15 -34.12 3.31
CA VAL A 28 -9.88 -32.90 3.65
C VAL A 28 -8.93 -31.90 4.33
N ASP A 29 -8.87 -30.71 3.78
CA ASP A 29 -8.08 -29.65 4.38
C ASP A 29 -8.64 -29.22 5.73
N PRO A 30 -7.80 -28.94 6.72
CA PRO A 30 -8.23 -28.33 7.96
C PRO A 30 -8.77 -26.89 7.70
N PRO A 31 -9.55 -26.33 8.64
CA PRO A 31 -9.95 -24.93 8.51
C PRO A 31 -8.72 -24.02 8.41
N MET A 32 -8.81 -23.06 7.48
CA MET A 32 -7.73 -22.08 7.27
C MET A 32 -7.43 -21.32 8.55
N PRO A 33 -6.16 -21.06 8.86
CA PRO A 33 -5.79 -20.26 10.02
C PRO A 33 -6.36 -18.84 9.90
N ILE A 34 -7.01 -18.37 10.98
CA ILE A 34 -7.49 -16.99 11.07
C ILE A 34 -6.29 -16.12 11.47
N LEU A 35 -5.87 -15.25 10.57
CA LEU A 35 -4.76 -14.33 10.80
C LEU A 35 -5.26 -12.99 11.34
N PRO A 36 -4.46 -12.29 12.17
CA PRO A 36 -4.70 -10.88 12.45
C PRO A 36 -4.70 -10.07 11.16
N VAL A 37 -5.55 -9.03 11.09
CA VAL A 37 -5.62 -8.15 9.93
C VAL A 37 -4.29 -7.41 9.78
N SER A 38 -3.74 -7.43 8.58
CA SER A 38 -2.53 -6.67 8.24
C SER A 38 -2.83 -5.18 8.17
N GLN A 39 -1.90 -4.35 8.68
CA GLN A 39 -1.98 -2.90 8.63
C GLN A 39 -0.75 -2.31 7.94
N ILE A 40 -0.98 -1.28 7.11
CA ILE A 40 0.07 -0.51 6.47
C ILE A 40 -0.26 0.97 6.62
N ASN A 41 0.69 1.74 7.12
CA ASN A 41 0.60 3.19 7.25
C ASN A 41 1.68 3.81 6.35
N VAL A 42 1.24 4.54 5.34
CA VAL A 42 2.12 5.18 4.36
C VAL A 42 2.04 6.69 4.56
N PRO A 43 3.04 7.33 5.20
CA PRO A 43 3.15 8.78 5.20
C PRO A 43 3.46 9.26 3.79
N ILE A 44 2.65 10.18 3.28
CA ILE A 44 2.76 10.80 1.96
C ILE A 44 3.10 12.28 2.17
N GLU A 45 4.22 12.71 1.60
CA GLU A 45 4.66 14.10 1.64
C GLU A 45 4.58 14.70 0.23
N ILE A 46 3.84 15.79 0.09
CA ILE A 46 3.66 16.49 -1.18
C ILE A 46 4.39 17.81 -1.12
N ASP A 47 5.41 18.01 -1.95
CA ASP A 47 6.09 19.30 -2.09
C ASP A 47 5.13 20.31 -2.74
N LEU A 48 4.76 21.35 -1.99
CA LEU A 48 3.89 22.42 -2.47
C LEU A 48 4.66 23.57 -3.13
N GLN A 49 5.99 23.61 -3.07
CA GLN A 49 6.76 24.75 -3.55
C GLN A 49 6.65 24.95 -5.06
N SER A 50 6.66 23.86 -5.82
CA SER A 50 6.47 23.90 -7.28
C SER A 50 5.04 24.29 -7.64
N GLN A 51 4.06 23.68 -7.01
CA GLN A 51 2.65 23.93 -7.24
C GLN A 51 2.25 25.38 -6.93
N LEU A 52 2.70 25.91 -5.79
CA LEU A 52 2.44 27.31 -5.43
C LEU A 52 3.08 28.31 -6.42
N LYS A 53 4.26 28.01 -6.96
CA LYS A 53 4.89 28.82 -8.02
C LYS A 53 4.10 28.76 -9.33
N ASP A 54 3.56 27.61 -9.67
CA ASP A 54 2.77 27.44 -10.89
C ASP A 54 1.40 28.12 -10.78
N VAL A 55 0.76 28.05 -9.62
CA VAL A 55 -0.44 28.86 -9.31
C VAL A 55 -0.13 30.36 -9.45
N GLU A 56 0.99 30.84 -8.87
CA GLU A 56 1.37 32.25 -9.01
C GLU A 56 1.55 32.68 -10.46
N LYS A 57 2.14 31.82 -11.31
CA LYS A 57 2.33 32.13 -12.74
C LYS A 57 1.04 32.07 -13.56
N SER A 58 0.12 31.19 -13.20
CA SER A 58 -1.13 30.98 -13.95
C SER A 58 -2.17 32.07 -13.73
N LEU A 59 -2.12 32.75 -12.57
CA LEU A 59 -3.10 33.77 -12.21
C LEU A 59 -2.75 35.12 -12.88
N PRO A 60 -3.73 35.81 -13.51
CA PRO A 60 -3.52 37.13 -14.09
C PRO A 60 -3.00 38.11 -13.06
N LYS A 61 -2.12 39.03 -13.51
CA LYS A 61 -1.62 40.15 -12.67
C LYS A 61 -2.56 41.32 -12.65
N SER A 62 -3.50 41.43 -13.59
CA SER A 62 -4.48 42.49 -13.68
C SER A 62 -5.88 41.92 -13.87
N PHE A 63 -6.83 42.46 -13.14
CA PHE A 63 -8.25 42.13 -13.20
C PHE A 63 -9.02 43.39 -13.47
N GLU A 64 -9.98 43.32 -14.38
CA GLU A 64 -10.91 44.42 -14.69
C GLU A 64 -12.33 43.90 -14.63
N GLY A 65 -13.23 44.73 -14.13
CA GLY A 65 -14.63 44.38 -14.06
C GLY A 65 -15.50 45.63 -14.11
N LYS A 66 -16.75 45.44 -14.52
CA LYS A 66 -17.77 46.49 -14.54
C LYS A 66 -19.13 45.92 -14.14
N GLN A 67 -19.90 46.78 -13.50
CA GLN A 67 -21.31 46.55 -13.27
C GLN A 67 -22.07 47.78 -13.74
N GLU A 68 -22.94 47.59 -14.68
CA GLU A 68 -23.74 48.66 -15.25
C GLU A 68 -25.23 48.46 -14.85
N GLN A 69 -25.86 49.53 -14.40
CA GLN A 69 -27.27 49.53 -14.13
C GLN A 69 -27.85 50.90 -14.51
N CYS A 70 -29.10 50.91 -14.87
CA CYS A 70 -29.71 52.16 -15.31
C CYS A 70 -29.89 53.11 -14.11
N GLU A 71 -30.50 52.65 -13.02
CA GLU A 71 -30.76 53.41 -11.80
C GLU A 71 -29.81 52.96 -10.69
N GLY A 72 -29.27 53.90 -9.90
CA GLY A 72 -28.29 53.60 -8.83
C GLY A 72 -26.84 53.78 -9.27
N VAL A 73 -25.93 53.06 -8.65
CA VAL A 73 -24.48 53.20 -8.85
C VAL A 73 -23.98 52.13 -9.81
N SER A 74 -23.46 52.54 -10.97
CA SER A 74 -22.63 51.69 -11.83
C SER A 74 -21.18 51.91 -11.52
N PHE A 75 -20.38 50.88 -11.67
CA PHE A 75 -18.95 50.99 -11.43
C PHE A 75 -18.11 50.19 -12.46
N ALA A 76 -16.89 50.65 -12.66
CA ALA A 76 -15.84 49.89 -13.34
C ALA A 76 -14.54 50.01 -12.53
N TYR A 77 -13.85 48.86 -12.38
CA TYR A 77 -12.60 48.83 -11.64
C TYR A 77 -11.49 48.17 -12.43
N LYS A 78 -10.28 48.54 -12.11
CA LYS A 78 -9.08 47.85 -12.49
C LYS A 78 -8.25 47.57 -11.24
N PHE A 79 -7.86 46.31 -11.05
CA PHE A 79 -7.03 45.87 -9.94
C PHE A 79 -5.75 45.27 -10.49
N ILE A 80 -4.60 45.67 -9.96
CA ILE A 80 -3.27 45.14 -10.28
C ILE A 80 -2.71 44.51 -9.02
N ARG A 81 -2.44 43.20 -9.06
CA ARG A 81 -1.89 42.46 -7.92
C ARG A 81 -0.35 42.43 -7.93
N GLU A 82 0.23 42.44 -6.77
CA GLU A 82 1.60 42.00 -6.53
C GLU A 82 1.68 40.46 -6.40
N PRO A 83 2.87 39.84 -6.26
CA PRO A 83 3.00 38.41 -6.01
C PRO A 83 2.21 37.93 -4.78
N ILE A 84 1.65 36.71 -4.84
CA ILE A 84 0.89 36.12 -3.74
C ILE A 84 1.87 35.59 -2.69
N HIS A 85 1.61 35.94 -1.43
CA HIS A 85 2.35 35.45 -0.28
C HIS A 85 1.60 34.30 0.39
N PHE A 86 2.13 33.07 0.27
CA PHE A 86 1.53 31.88 0.87
C PHE A 86 2.16 31.57 2.24
N GLN A 87 1.34 31.28 3.22
CA GLN A 87 1.74 30.86 4.57
C GLN A 87 1.00 29.58 4.94
N LEU A 88 1.73 28.49 5.13
CA LEU A 88 1.17 27.22 5.59
C LEU A 88 1.00 27.24 7.10
N LYS A 89 -0.18 26.83 7.58
CA LYS A 89 -0.52 26.60 8.99
C LYS A 89 -0.84 25.11 9.15
N LYS A 90 -0.80 24.60 10.37
CA LYS A 90 -0.94 23.16 10.63
C LYS A 90 -2.11 22.47 9.90
N THR A 91 -3.27 23.12 9.78
CA THR A 91 -4.48 22.54 9.17
C THR A 91 -5.10 23.40 8.08
N SER A 92 -4.48 24.55 7.78
CA SER A 92 -4.97 25.47 6.76
C SER A 92 -3.81 26.15 6.05
N PHE A 93 -4.08 26.74 4.92
CA PHE A 93 -3.16 27.66 4.29
C PHE A 93 -3.76 29.04 4.16
N TYR A 94 -2.96 30.03 4.50
CA TYR A 94 -3.26 31.44 4.36
C TYR A 94 -2.52 31.98 3.15
N TYR A 95 -3.17 32.83 2.39
CA TYR A 95 -2.54 33.55 1.29
C TYR A 95 -2.99 34.99 1.25
N GLU A 96 -2.04 35.88 1.00
CA GLU A 96 -2.21 37.31 1.03
C GLU A 96 -1.69 37.94 -0.27
N VAL A 97 -2.41 38.91 -0.77
CA VAL A 97 -2.11 39.67 -1.96
C VAL A 97 -2.12 41.14 -1.62
N ASP A 98 -0.99 41.80 -1.83
CA ASP A 98 -0.93 43.25 -1.94
C ASP A 98 -1.34 43.67 -3.36
N GLY A 99 -2.11 44.73 -3.47
CA GLY A 99 -2.58 45.19 -4.78
C GLY A 99 -2.89 46.67 -4.80
N LYS A 100 -3.14 47.15 -6.02
CA LYS A 100 -3.55 48.51 -6.27
C LYS A 100 -4.79 48.53 -7.15
N PHE A 101 -5.71 49.44 -6.85
CA PHE A 101 -6.90 49.55 -7.66
C PHE A 101 -7.24 51.00 -8.04
N GLU A 102 -7.91 51.12 -9.16
CA GLU A 102 -8.64 52.32 -9.57
C GLU A 102 -10.13 51.97 -9.72
N LEU A 103 -10.96 52.94 -9.41
CA LEU A 103 -12.42 52.80 -9.45
C LEU A 103 -13.07 53.98 -10.15
N LYS A 104 -13.91 53.71 -11.15
CA LYS A 104 -14.78 54.66 -11.80
C LYS A 104 -16.22 54.39 -11.37
N LEU A 105 -16.90 55.41 -10.96
CA LEU A 105 -18.29 55.34 -10.49
C LEU A 105 -19.17 56.27 -11.35
N ASN A 106 -20.36 55.85 -11.61
CA ASN A 106 -21.39 56.75 -12.10
C ASN A 106 -22.72 56.46 -11.37
N TYR A 107 -23.40 57.53 -11.01
CA TYR A 107 -24.68 57.44 -10.29
C TYR A 107 -25.78 58.03 -11.14
N CYS A 108 -26.88 57.28 -11.28
CA CYS A 108 -28.13 57.71 -11.89
C CYS A 108 -29.25 57.69 -10.85
N PRO A 109 -29.79 58.85 -10.48
CA PRO A 109 -30.86 58.90 -9.45
C PRO A 109 -32.17 58.23 -9.87
N LYS A 110 -32.52 58.27 -11.17
CA LYS A 110 -33.76 57.70 -11.69
C LYS A 110 -33.66 57.38 -13.17
N CYS A 111 -34.08 56.19 -13.58
CA CYS A 111 -34.23 55.78 -14.97
C CYS A 111 -35.52 56.24 -15.63
N HIS A 112 -35.46 56.44 -16.96
CA HIS A 112 -36.64 56.78 -17.76
C HIS A 112 -37.67 55.64 -17.88
N SER A 113 -37.19 54.39 -17.80
CA SER A 113 -38.05 53.21 -17.87
C SER A 113 -37.50 52.11 -16.93
N LEU A 114 -38.36 51.52 -16.12
CA LEU A 114 -38.04 50.41 -15.24
C LEU A 114 -37.85 49.06 -15.99
N TRP A 115 -38.20 49.02 -17.27
CA TRP A 115 -38.22 47.79 -18.11
C TRP A 115 -37.17 47.79 -19.22
N ASP A 116 -36.39 48.89 -19.37
CA ASP A 116 -35.35 49.00 -20.38
C ASP A 116 -33.96 49.05 -19.72
N GLU A 117 -33.21 47.95 -19.81
CA GLU A 117 -31.83 47.86 -19.26
C GLU A 117 -30.89 48.91 -19.87
N ASN A 118 -31.20 49.41 -21.07
CA ASN A 118 -30.50 50.48 -21.76
C ASN A 118 -31.16 51.88 -21.55
N GLY A 119 -32.12 51.99 -20.63
CA GLY A 119 -32.82 53.22 -20.36
C GLY A 119 -31.89 54.39 -20.03
N SER A 120 -32.23 55.60 -20.53
CA SER A 120 -31.47 56.81 -20.22
C SER A 120 -31.78 57.29 -18.82
N CYS A 121 -30.81 57.88 -18.11
CA CYS A 121 -31.01 58.54 -16.85
C CYS A 121 -31.82 59.84 -17.06
N THR A 122 -32.81 60.07 -16.17
CA THR A 122 -33.68 61.23 -16.25
C THR A 122 -33.01 62.54 -16.00
N VAL A 123 -31.86 62.51 -15.34
CA VAL A 123 -30.96 63.66 -15.09
C VAL A 123 -29.53 63.29 -15.48
N PRO A 124 -28.62 64.23 -15.73
CA PRO A 124 -27.24 63.95 -16.02
C PRO A 124 -26.64 63.02 -14.93
N ARG A 125 -25.94 61.93 -15.37
CA ARG A 125 -25.22 61.04 -14.45
C ARG A 125 -24.14 61.81 -13.71
N ILE A 126 -23.98 61.51 -12.42
CA ILE A 126 -22.88 62.01 -11.60
C ILE A 126 -21.71 61.04 -11.73
N TYR A 127 -20.57 61.54 -12.18
CA TYR A 127 -19.35 60.74 -12.36
C TYR A 127 -18.40 61.04 -11.22
N ALA A 128 -17.76 60.01 -10.71
CA ALA A 128 -16.77 60.08 -9.67
C ALA A 128 -15.68 59.01 -9.91
N SER A 129 -14.54 59.20 -9.37
CA SER A 129 -13.45 58.21 -9.46
C SER A 129 -12.48 58.38 -8.30
N CYS A 130 -11.78 57.26 -7.99
CA CYS A 130 -10.56 57.33 -7.19
C CYS A 130 -9.44 56.44 -7.82
N GLY A 131 -8.21 56.90 -7.73
CA GLY A 131 -7.07 56.23 -8.34
C GLY A 131 -6.98 56.40 -9.87
N VAL A 132 -7.90 57.17 -10.51
CA VAL A 132 -7.88 57.42 -11.95
C VAL A 132 -7.27 58.80 -12.25
N GLY A 133 -6.17 58.82 -13.01
CA GLY A 133 -5.41 60.07 -13.23
C GLY A 133 -4.58 60.52 -12.03
N GLU A 134 -4.53 59.73 -11.01
CA GLU A 134 -3.77 59.87 -9.76
C GLU A 134 -3.19 58.48 -9.35
N PRO A 135 -2.34 58.40 -8.32
CA PRO A 135 -1.84 57.09 -7.86
C PRO A 135 -3.00 56.13 -7.48
N MET A 136 -2.93 54.89 -8.00
CA MET A 136 -3.88 53.83 -7.63
C MET A 136 -3.86 53.60 -6.12
N ARG A 137 -5.02 53.25 -5.56
CA ARG A 137 -5.17 53.02 -4.12
C ARG A 137 -4.64 51.64 -3.74
N ARG A 138 -3.85 51.57 -2.70
CA ARG A 138 -3.27 50.30 -2.20
C ARG A 138 -4.29 49.56 -1.36
N VAL A 139 -4.29 48.24 -1.46
CA VAL A 139 -5.18 47.35 -0.72
C VAL A 139 -4.47 46.05 -0.40
N LYS A 140 -4.83 45.45 0.73
CA LYS A 140 -4.43 44.09 1.12
C LYS A 140 -5.65 43.19 1.17
N VAL A 141 -5.51 41.99 0.58
CA VAL A 141 -6.56 40.96 0.59
C VAL A 141 -5.94 39.65 1.04
N GLY A 142 -6.52 39.02 2.03
CA GLY A 142 -6.04 37.74 2.55
C GLY A 142 -7.16 36.75 2.80
N TYR A 143 -6.95 35.51 2.38
CA TYR A 143 -7.86 34.40 2.61
C TYR A 143 -7.19 33.32 3.44
N ASN A 144 -7.98 32.58 4.19
CA ASN A 144 -7.55 31.36 4.85
C ASN A 144 -8.43 30.20 4.39
N THR A 145 -7.81 29.11 3.93
CA THR A 145 -8.51 27.91 3.44
C THR A 145 -8.17 26.72 4.34
N ASN A 146 -9.19 26.13 4.95
CA ASN A 146 -9.09 24.82 5.59
C ASN A 146 -9.31 23.73 4.55
N VAL A 147 -8.50 22.67 4.59
CA VAL A 147 -8.61 21.55 3.65
C VAL A 147 -8.84 20.26 4.42
N SER A 148 -9.83 19.50 4.00
CA SER A 148 -10.10 18.16 4.50
C SER A 148 -10.44 17.21 3.34
N ILE A 149 -10.43 15.91 3.62
CA ILE A 149 -10.81 14.88 2.65
C ILE A 149 -12.05 14.16 3.21
N THR A 150 -13.11 14.08 2.39
CA THR A 150 -14.36 13.42 2.76
C THR A 150 -14.22 11.90 2.81
N ASP A 151 -15.20 11.21 3.40
CA ASP A 151 -15.28 9.73 3.42
C ASP A 151 -15.34 9.10 2.01
N SER A 152 -15.63 9.89 1.00
CA SER A 152 -15.68 9.51 -0.41
C SER A 152 -14.42 9.89 -1.18
N TYR A 153 -13.33 10.27 -0.50
CA TYR A 153 -12.04 10.68 -1.09
C TYR A 153 -12.15 11.90 -2.01
N LEU A 154 -12.96 12.87 -1.65
CA LEU A 154 -13.03 14.16 -2.32
C LEU A 154 -12.48 15.24 -1.40
N PHE A 155 -11.88 16.28 -1.96
CA PHE A 155 -11.55 17.46 -1.18
C PHE A 155 -12.81 18.14 -0.72
N ASN A 156 -12.78 18.65 0.50
CA ASN A 156 -13.77 19.53 1.08
C ASN A 156 -13.01 20.71 1.70
N THR A 157 -13.30 21.90 1.23
CA THR A 157 -12.60 23.11 1.62
C THR A 157 -13.53 24.15 2.20
N GLU A 158 -12.98 24.98 3.05
CA GLU A 158 -13.67 26.14 3.62
C GLU A 158 -12.72 27.34 3.56
N THR A 159 -12.94 28.19 2.56
CA THR A 159 -12.21 29.44 2.38
C THR A 159 -12.96 30.59 3.02
N LYS A 160 -12.23 31.45 3.77
CA LYS A 160 -12.76 32.66 4.39
C LYS A 160 -11.86 33.84 4.10
N LEU A 161 -12.45 34.95 3.72
CA LEU A 161 -11.81 36.26 3.67
C LEU A 161 -11.39 36.64 5.09
N GLN A 162 -10.09 36.67 5.36
CA GLN A 162 -9.54 36.94 6.68
C GLN A 162 -9.01 38.37 6.81
N LEU A 163 -8.52 38.93 5.73
CA LEU A 163 -7.96 40.28 5.67
C LEU A 163 -8.54 41.01 4.44
N PHE A 164 -9.09 42.18 4.68
CA PHE A 164 -9.35 43.15 3.63
C PHE A 164 -9.12 44.54 4.24
N ASP A 165 -8.09 45.23 3.76
CA ASP A 165 -7.65 46.50 4.31
C ASP A 165 -7.33 47.47 3.16
N VAL A 166 -8.01 48.59 3.10
CA VAL A 166 -7.78 49.66 2.13
C VAL A 166 -6.81 50.64 2.77
N LEU A 167 -5.55 50.66 2.28
CA LEU A 167 -4.46 51.41 2.86
C LEU A 167 -4.46 52.90 2.51
N ASP A 168 -5.09 53.28 1.39
CA ASP A 168 -5.20 54.67 0.93
C ASP A 168 -6.66 55.05 0.79
N PRO A 169 -7.09 56.21 1.31
CA PRO A 169 -8.48 56.62 1.22
C PRO A 169 -8.96 56.82 -0.23
N CYS A 170 -10.19 56.43 -0.51
CA CYS A 170 -10.84 56.66 -1.79
C CYS A 170 -11.63 57.99 -1.74
N GLU A 171 -10.91 59.10 -1.82
CA GLU A 171 -11.51 60.41 -1.97
C GLU A 171 -12.02 60.61 -3.40
N ILE A 172 -13.32 60.79 -3.56
CA ILE A 172 -13.91 60.98 -4.89
C ILE A 172 -13.71 62.44 -5.34
N THR A 173 -13.41 62.60 -6.64
CA THR A 173 -13.02 63.89 -7.25
C THR A 173 -14.07 64.98 -7.15
N VAL A 174 -15.35 64.60 -6.96
CA VAL A 174 -16.47 65.53 -6.76
C VAL A 174 -16.71 65.68 -5.26
N PHE A 175 -16.60 66.91 -4.77
CA PHE A 175 -16.84 67.29 -3.38
C PHE A 175 -15.82 66.81 -2.33
N LYS A 176 -14.70 66.22 -2.72
CA LYS A 176 -13.70 65.63 -1.79
C LYS A 176 -14.30 64.74 -0.71
N TYR A 177 -15.35 63.98 -1.10
CA TYR A 177 -16.01 63.06 -0.21
C TYR A 177 -15.20 61.77 -0.07
N ASP A 178 -14.92 61.37 1.17
CA ASP A 178 -14.28 60.10 1.45
C ASP A 178 -15.30 58.93 1.32
N ALA A 179 -15.20 58.19 0.24
CA ALA A 179 -16.05 57.07 -0.09
C ALA A 179 -15.44 55.72 0.36
N THR A 180 -14.31 55.73 1.09
CA THR A 180 -13.55 54.52 1.45
C THR A 180 -14.47 53.45 2.10
N SER A 181 -15.27 53.79 3.10
CA SER A 181 -16.11 52.82 3.80
C SER A 181 -17.23 52.21 2.93
N GLN A 182 -17.77 52.97 1.97
CA GLN A 182 -18.75 52.48 1.01
C GLN A 182 -18.12 51.54 0.00
N VAL A 183 -16.93 51.87 -0.51
CA VAL A 183 -16.15 51.04 -1.41
C VAL A 183 -15.73 49.73 -0.69
N GLU A 184 -15.20 49.84 0.53
CA GLU A 184 -14.86 48.68 1.34
C GLU A 184 -16.03 47.71 1.49
N LYS A 185 -17.22 48.20 1.86
CA LYS A 185 -18.41 47.36 2.03
C LYS A 185 -18.79 46.62 0.77
N GLN A 186 -18.79 47.30 -0.39
CA GLN A 186 -19.15 46.70 -1.67
C GLN A 186 -18.10 45.70 -2.15
N VAL A 187 -16.80 46.08 -2.08
CA VAL A 187 -15.68 45.20 -2.49
C VAL A 187 -15.60 43.99 -1.57
N LYS A 188 -15.74 44.15 -0.27
CA LYS A 188 -15.77 43.04 0.70
C LYS A 188 -16.85 42.01 0.34
N GLY A 189 -18.05 42.46 -0.04
CA GLY A 189 -19.11 41.57 -0.49
C GLY A 189 -18.73 40.77 -1.75
N GLN A 190 -18.07 41.40 -2.71
CA GLN A 190 -17.55 40.72 -3.92
C GLN A 190 -16.42 39.74 -3.59
N LEU A 191 -15.47 40.10 -2.72
CA LEU A 191 -14.39 39.23 -2.27
C LEU A 191 -14.95 38.01 -1.50
N GLN A 192 -15.95 38.19 -0.68
CA GLN A 192 -16.63 37.08 0.00
C GLN A 192 -17.34 36.14 -0.98
N SER A 193 -17.87 36.65 -2.10
CA SER A 193 -18.46 35.76 -3.12
C SER A 193 -17.42 34.84 -3.78
N LEU A 194 -16.16 35.26 -3.86
CA LEU A 194 -15.04 34.45 -4.41
C LEU A 194 -14.66 33.26 -3.51
N GLU A 195 -15.01 33.29 -2.22
CA GLU A 195 -14.74 32.19 -1.28
C GLU A 195 -15.23 30.85 -1.86
N LYS A 196 -16.47 30.82 -2.35
CA LYS A 196 -17.09 29.64 -2.95
C LYS A 196 -16.47 29.23 -4.29
N ASP A 197 -15.97 30.19 -5.04
CA ASP A 197 -15.31 29.91 -6.33
C ASP A 197 -13.95 29.26 -6.10
N ILE A 198 -13.21 29.72 -5.10
CA ILE A 198 -11.94 29.13 -4.67
C ILE A 198 -12.17 27.71 -4.17
N ASP A 199 -13.17 27.52 -3.28
CA ASP A 199 -13.52 26.18 -2.77
C ASP A 199 -13.85 25.24 -3.94
N ARG A 200 -14.70 25.64 -4.87
CA ARG A 200 -15.05 24.82 -6.05
C ARG A 200 -13.86 24.45 -6.90
N GLN A 201 -12.87 25.33 -7.08
CA GLN A 201 -11.67 25.04 -7.84
C GLN A 201 -10.81 23.95 -7.16
N ILE A 202 -10.62 24.03 -5.85
CA ILE A 202 -9.85 23.03 -5.10
C ILE A 202 -10.61 21.69 -5.06
N GLU A 203 -11.92 21.72 -4.82
CA GLU A 203 -12.79 20.55 -4.76
C GLU A 203 -12.96 19.86 -6.13
N SER A 204 -12.66 20.55 -7.23
CA SER A 204 -12.66 19.99 -8.58
C SER A 204 -11.48 19.06 -8.87
N VAL A 205 -10.45 19.05 -8.01
CA VAL A 205 -9.29 18.15 -8.15
C VAL A 205 -9.71 16.71 -7.80
N ASP A 206 -9.66 15.85 -8.80
CA ASP A 206 -10.09 14.45 -8.66
C ASP A 206 -8.98 13.56 -8.11
N ILE A 207 -8.91 13.46 -6.77
CA ILE A 207 -8.03 12.50 -6.10
C ILE A 207 -8.65 11.10 -6.00
N ARG A 208 -9.99 11.01 -6.11
CA ARG A 208 -10.71 9.74 -5.97
C ARG A 208 -10.34 8.76 -7.08
N SER A 209 -10.26 9.23 -8.31
CA SER A 209 -9.87 8.38 -9.45
C SER A 209 -8.48 7.80 -9.26
N SER A 210 -7.50 8.61 -8.85
CA SER A 210 -6.13 8.14 -8.56
C SER A 210 -6.12 7.09 -7.44
N ILE A 211 -6.86 7.32 -6.36
CA ILE A 211 -6.96 6.36 -5.25
C ILE A 211 -7.65 5.06 -5.70
N LYS A 212 -8.68 5.15 -6.56
CA LYS A 212 -9.35 3.97 -7.13
C LYS A 212 -8.40 3.15 -8.02
N ASP A 213 -7.55 3.80 -8.77
CA ASP A 213 -6.55 3.11 -9.61
C ASP A 213 -5.51 2.39 -8.74
N VAL A 214 -5.02 3.02 -7.68
CA VAL A 214 -4.13 2.37 -6.69
C VAL A 214 -4.83 1.19 -6.03
N TRP A 215 -6.10 1.34 -5.60
CA TRP A 215 -6.89 0.26 -5.02
C TRP A 215 -6.95 -0.95 -5.94
N ARG A 216 -7.23 -0.71 -7.22
CA ARG A 216 -7.31 -1.76 -8.25
C ARG A 216 -5.96 -2.45 -8.49
N GLN A 217 -4.86 -1.68 -8.49
CA GLN A 217 -3.51 -2.24 -8.60
C GLN A 217 -3.16 -3.15 -7.41
N LEU A 218 -3.63 -2.82 -6.20
CA LEU A 218 -3.45 -3.65 -5.01
C LEU A 218 -4.23 -4.97 -5.06
N GLU A 219 -5.29 -5.06 -5.86
CA GLU A 219 -6.06 -6.29 -6.07
C GLU A 219 -5.44 -7.22 -7.13
N GLU A 220 -4.49 -6.72 -7.94
CA GLU A 220 -3.77 -7.53 -8.91
C GLU A 220 -2.74 -8.44 -8.20
N PRO A 221 -2.63 -9.71 -8.63
CA PRO A 221 -1.61 -10.60 -8.09
C PRO A 221 -0.21 -10.15 -8.51
N MET A 222 0.70 -10.06 -7.55
CA MET A 222 2.11 -9.70 -7.78
C MET A 222 2.96 -10.95 -7.86
N ASP A 223 3.75 -11.10 -8.93
CA ASP A 223 4.70 -12.20 -9.11
C ASP A 223 5.95 -11.97 -8.23
N LEU A 224 6.25 -12.93 -7.36
CA LEU A 224 7.40 -12.91 -6.48
C LEU A 224 8.62 -13.64 -7.07
N SER A 225 8.78 -13.63 -8.39
CA SER A 225 9.99 -14.14 -9.10
C SER A 225 10.35 -15.59 -8.77
N GLY A 226 9.34 -16.48 -8.81
CA GLY A 226 9.53 -17.91 -8.56
C GLY A 226 9.11 -18.39 -7.17
N TYR A 227 8.85 -17.49 -6.23
CA TYR A 227 8.32 -17.82 -4.90
C TYR A 227 6.78 -17.89 -4.86
N GLY A 228 6.10 -17.63 -5.97
CA GLY A 228 4.66 -17.65 -6.11
C GLY A 228 4.06 -16.28 -6.39
N LEU A 229 2.74 -16.19 -6.25
CA LEU A 229 1.95 -14.99 -6.47
C LEU A 229 1.45 -14.45 -5.12
N LEU A 230 1.73 -13.19 -4.84
CA LEU A 230 1.16 -12.48 -3.69
C LEU A 230 -0.16 -11.83 -4.09
N TYR A 231 -1.21 -12.21 -3.40
CA TYR A 231 -2.53 -11.59 -3.42
C TYR A 231 -2.67 -10.72 -2.19
N PHE A 232 -2.74 -9.42 -2.37
CA PHE A 232 -2.73 -8.48 -1.24
C PHE A 232 -4.08 -8.40 -0.52
N LYS A 233 -5.21 -8.56 -1.23
CA LYS A 233 -6.60 -8.51 -0.71
C LYS A 233 -6.87 -7.33 0.22
N PRO A 234 -6.85 -6.08 -0.29
CA PRO A 234 -7.16 -4.91 0.51
C PRO A 234 -8.59 -4.98 1.05
N LYS A 235 -8.82 -4.51 2.29
CA LYS A 235 -10.12 -4.55 2.98
C LYS A 235 -10.67 -3.17 3.26
N SER A 236 -9.84 -2.25 3.72
CA SER A 236 -10.25 -0.88 4.02
C SER A 236 -9.09 0.08 3.80
N MET A 237 -9.43 1.33 3.55
CA MET A 237 -8.49 2.43 3.47
C MET A 237 -9.03 3.62 4.25
N SER A 238 -8.13 4.37 4.88
CA SER A 238 -8.43 5.66 5.48
C SER A 238 -7.27 6.63 5.25
N LEU A 239 -7.56 7.92 5.28
CA LEU A 239 -6.58 8.99 5.19
C LEU A 239 -6.58 9.79 6.49
N SER A 240 -5.41 10.18 6.95
CA SER A 240 -5.31 11.13 8.07
C SER A 240 -5.87 12.49 7.65
N PRO A 241 -6.18 13.37 8.60
CA PRO A 241 -6.35 14.79 8.30
C PRO A 241 -5.13 15.32 7.55
N VAL A 242 -5.35 16.19 6.56
CA VAL A 242 -4.27 16.89 5.86
C VAL A 242 -3.59 17.85 6.83
N THR A 243 -2.28 17.79 6.90
CA THR A 243 -1.47 18.73 7.68
C THR A 243 -0.43 19.40 6.78
N PHE A 244 0.00 20.60 7.18
CA PHE A 244 0.97 21.39 6.42
C PHE A 244 2.22 21.65 7.26
N ASP A 245 3.38 21.33 6.70
CA ASP A 245 4.69 21.74 7.23
C ASP A 245 5.08 23.09 6.64
N ALA A 246 5.04 24.12 7.47
CA ALA A 246 5.37 25.49 7.06
C ALA A 246 6.87 25.69 6.76
N VAL A 247 7.75 24.91 7.38
CA VAL A 247 9.21 25.03 7.22
C VAL A 247 9.63 24.44 5.88
N ASN A 248 9.17 23.22 5.59
CA ASN A 248 9.54 22.48 4.38
C ASN A 248 8.59 22.75 3.21
N LYS A 249 7.52 23.53 3.42
CA LYS A 249 6.46 23.83 2.43
C LYS A 249 5.84 22.58 1.83
N ARG A 250 5.42 21.64 2.69
CA ARG A 250 4.83 20.37 2.30
C ARG A 250 3.42 20.21 2.84
N ALA A 251 2.60 19.49 2.11
CA ALA A 251 1.39 18.89 2.65
C ALA A 251 1.70 17.44 3.04
N GLU A 252 1.16 17.01 4.18
CA GLU A 252 1.36 15.68 4.72
C GLU A 252 0.01 15.01 4.94
N VAL A 253 -0.11 13.77 4.49
CA VAL A 253 -1.25 12.89 4.74
C VAL A 253 -0.73 11.47 4.93
N THR A 254 -1.30 10.71 5.87
CA THR A 254 -0.98 9.29 6.03
C THR A 254 -2.14 8.47 5.48
N ALA A 255 -1.84 7.58 4.54
CA ALA A 255 -2.78 6.55 4.10
C ALA A 255 -2.62 5.32 5.02
N GLU A 256 -3.72 4.89 5.66
CA GLU A 256 -3.79 3.65 6.41
C GLU A 256 -4.59 2.63 5.59
N LEU A 257 -4.01 1.45 5.38
CA LEU A 257 -4.58 0.37 4.60
C LEU A 257 -4.64 -0.90 5.46
N THR A 258 -5.75 -1.62 5.41
CA THR A 258 -5.87 -2.95 5.99
C THR A 258 -6.02 -4.00 4.89
N ALA A 259 -5.45 -5.19 5.10
CA ALA A 259 -5.43 -6.26 4.10
C ALA A 259 -5.39 -7.65 4.74
N GLU A 260 -5.71 -8.67 3.93
CA GLU A 260 -5.54 -10.10 4.25
C GLU A 260 -4.65 -10.76 3.18
N PRO A 261 -3.34 -10.47 3.17
CA PRO A 261 -2.46 -10.96 2.13
C PRO A 261 -2.22 -12.47 2.22
N PHE A 262 -2.10 -13.12 1.06
CA PHE A 262 -1.64 -14.51 1.00
C PHE A 262 -0.73 -14.73 -0.22
N ILE A 263 0.15 -15.72 -0.10
CA ILE A 263 1.02 -16.18 -1.17
C ILE A 263 0.63 -17.59 -1.57
N THR A 264 0.58 -17.87 -2.87
CA THR A 264 0.32 -19.21 -3.40
C THR A 264 1.09 -19.44 -4.69
N THR A 265 1.50 -20.67 -4.94
CA THR A 265 2.10 -21.08 -6.21
C THR A 265 1.04 -21.29 -7.32
N ASN A 266 -0.22 -21.47 -6.95
CA ASN A 266 -1.31 -21.66 -7.88
C ASN A 266 -1.97 -20.31 -8.19
N ARG A 267 -2.18 -20.01 -9.48
CA ARG A 267 -2.85 -18.78 -9.86
C ARG A 267 -4.33 -18.87 -9.52
N GLU A 268 -4.78 -18.00 -8.61
CA GLU A 268 -6.18 -17.79 -8.30
C GLU A 268 -6.74 -16.64 -9.16
N PRO A 269 -8.03 -16.61 -9.51
CA PRO A 269 -8.63 -15.46 -10.18
C PRO A 269 -8.52 -14.21 -9.32
N ALA A 270 -8.14 -13.09 -9.94
CA ALA A 270 -8.19 -11.79 -9.26
C ALA A 270 -9.66 -11.43 -8.98
N VAL A 271 -9.94 -10.96 -7.77
CA VAL A 271 -11.27 -10.51 -7.35
C VAL A 271 -11.20 -9.00 -7.14
N TYR A 272 -11.91 -8.27 -7.97
CA TYR A 272 -11.96 -6.81 -7.89
C TYR A 272 -13.17 -6.34 -7.11
N SER A 273 -12.96 -5.33 -6.30
CA SER A 273 -14.01 -4.67 -5.51
C SER A 273 -14.05 -3.17 -5.82
N ASP A 274 -15.19 -2.53 -5.55
CA ASP A 274 -15.24 -1.09 -5.57
C ASP A 274 -14.45 -0.50 -4.40
N LEU A 275 -13.82 0.66 -4.62
CA LEU A 275 -13.15 1.42 -3.56
C LEU A 275 -14.13 1.67 -2.40
N PRO A 276 -13.88 1.14 -1.19
CA PRO A 276 -14.78 1.34 -0.05
C PRO A 276 -14.76 2.79 0.41
N LYS A 277 -15.77 3.22 1.16
CA LYS A 277 -15.72 4.49 1.89
C LYS A 277 -14.56 4.45 2.89
N GLN A 278 -14.01 5.62 3.21
CA GLN A 278 -12.95 5.71 4.20
C GLN A 278 -13.37 5.09 5.55
N ALA A 279 -12.52 4.22 6.06
CA ALA A 279 -12.60 3.77 7.44
C ALA A 279 -12.17 4.89 8.41
N LYS A 280 -12.38 4.68 9.70
CA LYS A 280 -11.86 5.61 10.72
C LYS A 280 -10.34 5.48 10.80
N TYR A 281 -9.62 6.59 10.61
CA TYR A 281 -8.16 6.63 10.77
C TYR A 281 -7.74 6.38 12.23
N THR A 282 -6.76 5.49 12.45
CA THR A 282 -6.35 5.03 13.79
C THR A 282 -4.97 5.51 14.23
N LYS A 283 -4.24 6.26 13.39
CA LYS A 283 -2.89 6.80 13.66
C LYS A 283 -1.86 5.70 13.94
N GLY A 284 -1.79 4.69 13.08
CA GLY A 284 -0.73 3.69 13.09
C GLY A 284 0.61 4.23 12.59
N GLN A 285 1.67 3.44 12.74
CA GLN A 285 3.01 3.73 12.21
C GLN A 285 3.57 2.48 11.53
N GLY A 286 4.34 2.67 10.46
CA GLY A 286 4.96 1.58 9.74
C GLY A 286 3.96 0.58 9.18
N TYR A 287 4.40 -0.66 9.00
CA TYR A 287 3.52 -1.73 8.56
C TYR A 287 3.73 -3.01 9.38
N ALA A 288 2.64 -3.78 9.52
CA ALA A 288 2.63 -5.11 10.09
C ALA A 288 1.73 -6.00 9.22
N LEU A 289 2.34 -6.95 8.50
CA LEU A 289 1.66 -7.88 7.61
C LEU A 289 1.65 -9.27 8.23
N ASN A 290 0.48 -9.90 8.24
CA ASN A 290 0.29 -11.30 8.56
C ASN A 290 -0.08 -12.01 7.26
N ILE A 291 0.85 -12.75 6.68
CA ILE A 291 0.74 -13.34 5.35
C ILE A 291 0.53 -14.83 5.48
N LEU A 292 -0.52 -15.36 4.85
CA LEU A 292 -0.70 -16.80 4.69
C LEU A 292 0.08 -17.27 3.47
N VAL A 293 1.06 -18.16 3.67
CA VAL A 293 1.80 -18.79 2.57
C VAL A 293 1.29 -20.21 2.36
N LYS A 294 0.76 -20.49 1.17
CA LYS A 294 0.33 -21.83 0.74
C LYS A 294 1.46 -22.47 -0.06
N ALA A 295 2.24 -23.36 0.56
CA ALA A 295 3.37 -24.02 -0.06
C ALA A 295 3.00 -25.48 -0.43
N SER A 296 3.00 -25.82 -1.73
CA SER A 296 2.65 -27.18 -2.16
C SER A 296 3.72 -28.21 -1.76
N TYR A 297 3.30 -29.45 -1.47
CA TYR A 297 4.25 -30.54 -1.21
C TYR A 297 5.21 -30.77 -2.37
N ASP A 298 4.76 -30.60 -3.61
CA ASP A 298 5.63 -30.73 -4.80
C ASP A 298 6.78 -29.72 -4.79
N SER A 299 6.52 -28.48 -4.39
CA SER A 299 7.58 -27.46 -4.28
C SER A 299 8.55 -27.78 -3.16
N ILE A 300 8.06 -28.27 -2.03
CA ILE A 300 8.89 -28.68 -0.89
C ILE A 300 9.73 -29.93 -1.25
N ASN A 301 9.13 -30.91 -1.91
CA ASN A 301 9.83 -32.12 -2.38
C ASN A 301 11.03 -31.78 -3.25
N LYS A 302 10.90 -30.80 -4.16
CA LYS A 302 12.02 -30.33 -4.99
C LYS A 302 13.17 -29.76 -4.17
N ILE A 303 12.86 -28.98 -3.14
CA ILE A 303 13.86 -28.38 -2.24
C ILE A 303 14.53 -29.48 -1.41
N MET A 304 13.75 -30.35 -0.75
CA MET A 304 14.27 -31.43 0.10
C MET A 304 15.17 -32.40 -0.67
N ASN A 305 14.76 -32.80 -1.87
CA ASN A 305 15.55 -33.71 -2.68
C ASN A 305 16.90 -33.10 -3.13
N LYS A 306 16.95 -31.78 -3.38
CA LYS A 306 18.21 -31.10 -3.72
C LYS A 306 19.26 -31.27 -2.61
N ASP A 307 18.84 -31.23 -1.35
CA ASP A 307 19.73 -31.20 -0.19
C ASP A 307 20.00 -32.62 0.41
N LEU A 308 19.00 -33.52 0.29
CA LEU A 308 19.05 -34.82 0.97
C LEU A 308 19.29 -36.02 0.07
N MET A 309 19.20 -35.86 -1.26
CA MET A 309 19.52 -36.94 -2.20
C MET A 309 21.03 -37.33 -2.11
N GLY A 310 21.32 -38.60 -1.95
CA GLY A 310 22.69 -39.10 -1.79
C GLY A 310 23.22 -39.04 -0.34
N TYR A 311 22.42 -38.56 0.61
CA TYR A 311 22.78 -38.53 2.03
C TYR A 311 23.00 -39.95 2.55
N LYS A 312 24.15 -40.23 3.21
CA LYS A 312 24.57 -41.53 3.67
C LYS A 312 24.44 -41.64 5.18
N ILE A 313 23.76 -42.68 5.64
CA ILE A 313 23.64 -43.01 7.06
C ILE A 313 24.39 -44.30 7.31
N PRO A 314 25.66 -44.26 7.80
CA PRO A 314 26.47 -45.43 8.07
C PRO A 314 26.09 -46.07 9.41
N PHE A 315 26.04 -47.39 9.46
CA PHE A 315 25.77 -48.15 10.68
C PHE A 315 26.45 -49.53 10.70
N ASN A 316 27.44 -49.77 11.57
CA ASN A 316 28.10 -51.06 11.80
C ASN A 316 28.46 -51.82 10.51
N GLY A 317 29.14 -51.16 9.57
CA GLY A 317 29.52 -51.74 8.28
C GLY A 317 28.38 -51.85 7.27
N LYS A 318 27.20 -51.33 7.59
CA LYS A 318 26.03 -51.16 6.70
C LYS A 318 25.80 -49.68 6.46
N GLU A 319 25.13 -49.35 5.37
CA GLU A 319 24.73 -47.98 5.07
C GLU A 319 23.34 -47.94 4.45
N ILE A 320 22.66 -46.84 4.69
CA ILE A 320 21.49 -46.39 3.96
C ILE A 320 21.91 -45.18 3.15
N VAL A 321 21.58 -45.14 1.86
CA VAL A 321 21.74 -43.99 0.99
C VAL A 321 20.34 -43.52 0.62
N VAL A 322 20.03 -42.27 0.89
CA VAL A 322 18.73 -41.67 0.52
C VAL A 322 18.74 -41.40 -0.99
N ASP A 323 17.90 -42.11 -1.74
CA ASP A 323 17.77 -41.94 -3.19
C ASP A 323 16.78 -40.81 -3.53
N SER A 324 15.64 -40.73 -2.83
CA SER A 324 14.70 -39.62 -2.93
C SER A 324 13.74 -39.58 -1.72
N LEU A 325 13.13 -38.42 -1.52
CA LEU A 325 12.13 -38.16 -0.50
C LEU A 325 10.88 -37.57 -1.14
N HIS A 326 9.71 -38.04 -0.71
CA HIS A 326 8.43 -37.53 -1.16
C HIS A 326 7.50 -37.33 0.01
N ILE A 327 6.99 -36.14 0.20
CA ILE A 327 5.88 -35.86 1.10
C ILE A 327 4.61 -36.31 0.40
N LEU A 328 3.94 -37.29 0.95
CA LEU A 328 2.70 -37.84 0.39
C LEU A 328 1.46 -37.07 0.84
N GLY A 329 1.51 -36.50 2.04
CA GLY A 329 0.39 -35.84 2.66
C GLY A 329 0.52 -35.82 4.18
N ASN A 330 -0.61 -35.74 4.85
CA ASN A 330 -0.65 -35.84 6.32
C ASN A 330 -1.74 -36.81 6.81
N GLN A 331 -1.59 -37.24 8.05
CA GLN A 331 -2.58 -37.95 8.82
C GLN A 331 -2.53 -37.44 10.27
N GLU A 332 -3.66 -36.98 10.80
CA GLU A 332 -3.74 -36.43 12.16
C GLU A 332 -2.67 -35.35 12.46
N GLN A 333 -2.49 -34.42 11.52
CA GLN A 333 -1.47 -33.36 11.60
C GLN A 333 -0.02 -33.88 11.74
N LYS A 334 0.24 -35.11 11.29
CA LYS A 334 1.58 -35.69 11.13
C LYS A 334 1.88 -35.82 9.65
N LEU A 335 3.00 -35.30 9.25
CA LEU A 335 3.51 -35.39 7.88
C LEU A 335 3.90 -36.83 7.57
N ILE A 336 3.51 -37.33 6.42
CA ILE A 336 3.90 -38.65 5.91
C ILE A 336 4.95 -38.45 4.83
N ILE A 337 6.15 -39.02 5.05
CA ILE A 337 7.30 -38.91 4.14
C ILE A 337 7.69 -40.31 3.68
N GLN A 338 7.62 -40.53 2.38
CA GLN A 338 8.17 -41.68 1.70
C GLN A 338 9.66 -41.48 1.46
N VAL A 339 10.48 -42.42 1.84
CA VAL A 339 11.91 -42.42 1.66
C VAL A 339 12.33 -43.61 0.78
N TYR A 340 12.78 -43.34 -0.42
CA TYR A 340 13.44 -44.33 -1.25
C TYR A 340 14.91 -44.40 -0.88
N PHE A 341 15.42 -45.62 -0.71
CA PHE A 341 16.78 -45.80 -0.27
C PHE A 341 17.47 -46.97 -0.98
N SER A 342 18.79 -46.90 -1.03
CA SER A 342 19.69 -47.95 -1.47
C SER A 342 20.82 -48.13 -0.45
N GLY A 343 21.89 -48.89 -0.84
CA GLY A 343 23.01 -49.21 0.01
C GLY A 343 23.04 -50.68 0.42
N SER A 344 23.11 -50.99 1.72
CA SER A 344 23.12 -52.40 2.21
C SER A 344 21.79 -53.13 1.96
N LYS A 345 20.73 -52.41 1.73
CA LYS A 345 19.43 -52.87 1.24
C LYS A 345 18.88 -51.81 0.30
N LYS A 346 17.88 -52.19 -0.51
CA LYS A 346 17.19 -51.30 -1.40
C LYS A 346 15.68 -51.45 -1.16
N GLY A 347 14.94 -50.34 -1.24
CA GLY A 347 13.49 -50.31 -1.08
C GLY A 347 13.01 -48.95 -0.68
N GLU A 348 11.87 -48.96 -0.01
CA GLU A 348 11.24 -47.75 0.54
C GLU A 348 10.76 -47.98 1.96
N PHE A 349 10.60 -46.89 2.69
CA PHE A 349 9.93 -46.86 3.98
C PHE A 349 9.24 -45.50 4.18
N PHE A 350 8.30 -45.47 5.12
CA PHE A 350 7.56 -44.27 5.44
C PHE A 350 7.92 -43.80 6.85
N LEU A 351 8.14 -42.49 6.95
CA LEU A 351 8.32 -41.80 8.23
C LEU A 351 7.09 -40.94 8.49
N VAL A 352 6.76 -40.81 9.76
CA VAL A 352 5.73 -39.89 10.25
C VAL A 352 6.37 -38.94 11.25
N GLY A 353 6.03 -37.65 11.16
CA GLY A 353 6.57 -36.62 12.06
C GLY A 353 5.67 -35.38 12.12
N THR A 354 5.69 -34.68 13.24
CA THR A 354 4.93 -33.44 13.41
C THR A 354 5.83 -32.24 13.06
N PRO A 355 5.53 -31.47 12.03
CA PRO A 355 6.30 -30.30 11.67
C PRO A 355 6.11 -29.17 12.67
N LEU A 356 7.16 -28.42 12.94
CA LEU A 356 7.19 -27.30 13.84
C LEU A 356 8.18 -26.24 13.30
N ILE A 357 7.86 -24.98 13.46
CA ILE A 357 8.81 -23.86 13.29
C ILE A 357 9.28 -23.44 14.68
N THR A 358 10.58 -23.43 14.89
CA THR A 358 11.16 -22.97 16.17
C THR A 358 11.30 -21.46 16.20
N ASP A 359 11.43 -20.86 17.38
CA ASP A 359 11.68 -19.43 17.55
C ASP A 359 12.93 -18.96 16.81
N ASP A 360 13.95 -19.83 16.71
CA ASP A 360 15.20 -19.59 15.95
C ASP A 360 15.03 -19.79 14.43
N GLN A 361 13.79 -19.92 13.94
CA GLN A 361 13.46 -20.07 12.52
C GLN A 361 14.02 -21.34 11.89
N PHE A 362 13.97 -22.46 12.60
CA PHE A 362 14.19 -23.78 12.00
C PHE A 362 12.85 -24.50 11.77
N PHE A 363 12.70 -25.06 10.58
CA PHE A 363 11.73 -26.11 10.35
C PHE A 363 12.28 -27.41 10.93
N VAL A 364 11.54 -28.06 11.79
CA VAL A 364 11.90 -29.33 12.40
C VAL A 364 10.74 -30.31 12.34
N LEU A 365 11.06 -31.60 12.17
CA LEU A 365 10.09 -32.67 12.36
C LEU A 365 10.27 -33.26 13.75
N THR A 366 9.31 -33.04 14.61
CA THR A 366 9.28 -33.61 15.96
C THR A 366 8.58 -34.98 15.95
N ASN A 367 8.90 -35.83 16.92
CA ASN A 367 8.32 -37.18 17.06
C ASN A 367 8.48 -38.04 15.79
N LEU A 368 9.60 -37.88 15.08
CA LEU A 368 9.88 -38.63 13.88
C LEU A 368 9.98 -40.11 14.18
N ALA A 369 9.18 -40.91 13.51
CA ALA A 369 9.12 -42.36 13.68
C ALA A 369 8.83 -43.07 12.34
N TYR A 370 9.12 -44.36 12.28
CA TYR A 370 8.62 -45.16 11.18
C TYR A 370 7.10 -45.33 11.29
N ASP A 371 6.42 -45.26 10.17
CA ASP A 371 5.00 -45.62 10.08
C ASP A 371 4.80 -47.09 10.52
N LEU A 372 3.58 -47.43 10.93
CA LEU A 372 3.27 -48.77 11.47
C LEU A 372 3.52 -49.90 10.47
N ASN A 373 3.20 -49.67 9.18
CA ASN A 373 3.46 -50.63 8.11
C ASN A 373 4.95 -50.79 7.89
N SER A 374 5.71 -49.69 7.79
CA SER A 374 7.16 -49.67 7.70
C SER A 374 7.81 -50.42 8.86
N LYS A 375 7.35 -50.11 10.08
CA LYS A 375 7.83 -50.80 11.29
C LYS A 375 7.64 -52.31 11.22
N SER A 376 6.44 -52.76 10.82
CA SER A 376 6.12 -54.19 10.73
C SER A 376 6.99 -54.93 9.70
N VAL A 377 7.19 -54.36 8.52
CA VAL A 377 7.97 -54.99 7.44
C VAL A 377 9.46 -54.94 7.74
N LEU A 378 10.01 -53.80 8.17
CA LEU A 378 11.42 -53.64 8.46
C LEU A 378 11.90 -54.48 9.63
N LEU A 379 11.09 -54.66 10.67
CA LEU A 379 11.41 -55.58 11.79
C LEU A 379 11.71 -57.01 11.31
N LYS A 380 11.03 -57.44 10.25
CA LYS A 380 11.20 -58.80 9.67
C LYS A 380 12.36 -58.85 8.66
N THR A 381 12.60 -57.78 7.95
CA THR A 381 13.50 -57.75 6.76
C THR A 381 14.82 -57.02 6.97
N ALA A 382 14.82 -56.02 7.83
CA ALA A 382 15.97 -55.11 8.09
C ALA A 382 15.96 -54.56 9.53
N LYS A 383 15.83 -55.46 10.53
CA LYS A 383 15.74 -55.10 11.96
C LYS A 383 16.78 -54.08 12.44
N TRP A 384 17.99 -54.09 11.84
CA TRP A 384 19.07 -53.14 12.16
C TRP A 384 18.73 -51.69 11.85
N MET A 385 17.77 -51.42 10.95
CA MET A 385 17.31 -50.05 10.64
C MET A 385 16.55 -49.39 11.81
N PHE A 386 16.11 -50.22 12.82
CA PHE A 386 15.50 -49.70 14.06
C PHE A 386 16.51 -49.32 15.13
N ASP A 387 17.83 -49.37 14.83
CA ASP A 387 18.79 -48.89 15.79
C ASP A 387 18.53 -47.42 16.12
N LYS A 388 18.59 -47.09 17.41
CA LYS A 388 18.31 -45.76 17.92
C LYS A 388 19.17 -44.67 17.23
N ARG A 389 20.41 -45.02 16.89
CA ARG A 389 21.35 -44.11 16.21
C ARG A 389 20.91 -43.73 14.81
N ILE A 390 20.24 -44.62 14.06
CA ILE A 390 19.68 -44.30 12.73
C ILE A 390 18.52 -43.30 12.86
N LEU A 391 17.61 -43.51 13.80
CA LEU A 391 16.55 -42.57 14.07
C LEU A 391 17.05 -41.22 14.58
N GLU A 392 18.09 -41.22 15.42
CA GLU A 392 18.74 -39.98 15.87
C GLU A 392 19.38 -39.22 14.71
N GLU A 393 20.01 -39.92 13.75
CA GLU A 393 20.62 -39.30 12.57
C GLU A 393 19.54 -38.76 11.62
N LEU A 394 18.45 -39.50 11.41
CA LEU A 394 17.30 -39.02 10.65
C LEU A 394 16.68 -37.80 11.30
N ASN A 395 16.54 -37.78 12.63
CA ASN A 395 16.02 -36.60 13.36
C ASN A 395 16.94 -35.37 13.22
N LYS A 396 18.27 -35.54 13.23
CA LYS A 396 19.20 -34.42 13.00
C LYS A 396 19.10 -33.89 11.58
N SER A 397 18.95 -34.78 10.58
CA SER A 397 18.77 -34.41 9.17
C SER A 397 17.38 -33.82 8.85
N ALA A 398 16.39 -34.04 9.72
CA ALA A 398 15.04 -33.50 9.61
C ALA A 398 14.92 -32.07 10.17
N LYS A 399 16.03 -31.31 10.19
CA LYS A 399 16.11 -29.92 10.62
C LYS A 399 16.60 -29.06 9.44
N TYR A 400 15.80 -28.07 9.06
CA TYR A 400 16.14 -27.13 7.99
C TYR A 400 16.18 -25.69 8.52
N ASP A 401 17.30 -25.01 8.25
CA ASP A 401 17.48 -23.61 8.65
C ASP A 401 16.80 -22.68 7.65
N LEU A 402 15.77 -21.95 8.10
CA LEU A 402 15.05 -20.99 7.27
C LEU A 402 15.74 -19.60 7.22
N ASN A 403 16.69 -19.32 8.13
CA ASN A 403 17.31 -18.00 8.22
C ASN A 403 17.98 -17.52 6.92
N PRO A 404 18.71 -18.36 6.15
CA PRO A 404 19.28 -17.93 4.88
C PRO A 404 18.19 -17.45 3.90
N LEU A 405 17.10 -18.22 3.76
CA LEU A 405 15.98 -17.87 2.88
C LEU A 405 15.26 -16.58 3.36
N LEU A 406 15.00 -16.48 4.66
CA LEU A 406 14.35 -15.29 5.24
C LEU A 406 15.21 -14.04 5.06
N ASN A 407 16.54 -14.14 5.24
CA ASN A 407 17.45 -13.02 5.04
C ASN A 407 17.54 -12.60 3.57
N GLU A 408 17.59 -13.53 2.64
CA GLU A 408 17.55 -13.24 1.19
C GLU A 408 16.21 -12.53 0.83
N THR A 409 15.10 -13.07 1.29
CA THR A 409 13.77 -12.50 1.08
C THR A 409 13.68 -11.10 1.70
N LYS A 410 14.17 -10.89 2.92
CA LYS A 410 14.23 -9.60 3.60
C LYS A 410 15.01 -8.57 2.77
N ASN A 411 16.17 -8.96 2.22
CA ASN A 411 16.99 -8.09 1.38
C ASN A 411 16.26 -7.72 0.08
N THR A 412 15.62 -8.69 -0.56
CA THR A 412 14.82 -8.47 -1.79
C THR A 412 13.67 -7.50 -1.55
N ILE A 413 12.89 -7.71 -0.49
CA ILE A 413 11.81 -6.79 -0.10
C ILE A 413 12.36 -5.39 0.19
N THR A 414 13.46 -5.29 0.95
CA THR A 414 14.09 -4.00 1.28
C THR A 414 14.54 -3.25 0.02
N GLN A 415 15.07 -3.95 -0.98
CA GLN A 415 15.43 -3.33 -2.26
C GLN A 415 14.20 -2.80 -3.00
N GLN A 416 13.10 -3.56 -3.03
CA GLN A 416 11.84 -3.14 -3.67
C GLN A 416 11.20 -1.96 -2.95
N LEU A 417 11.25 -1.92 -1.61
CA LEU A 417 10.77 -0.80 -0.80
C LEU A 417 11.62 0.47 -0.93
N ASN A 418 12.77 0.43 -1.60
CA ASN A 418 13.64 1.59 -1.81
C ASN A 418 13.81 1.81 -3.32
N SER A 419 12.73 2.18 -3.98
CA SER A 419 12.68 2.34 -5.43
C SER A 419 11.94 3.62 -5.84
N LYS A 420 12.28 4.11 -7.03
CA LYS A 420 11.52 5.17 -7.69
C LYS A 420 10.27 4.55 -8.31
N LEU A 421 9.09 5.03 -7.90
CA LEU A 421 7.81 4.56 -8.43
C LEU A 421 7.39 5.37 -9.67
N ASP A 422 7.62 6.70 -9.64
CA ASP A 422 7.29 7.61 -10.74
C ASP A 422 8.17 8.87 -10.66
N ASP A 423 8.04 9.81 -11.59
CA ASP A 423 8.78 11.08 -11.54
C ASP A 423 8.42 11.90 -10.31
N GLY A 424 9.41 12.06 -9.43
CA GLY A 424 9.25 12.74 -8.14
C GLY A 424 8.65 11.90 -7.02
N VAL A 425 8.30 10.63 -7.27
CA VAL A 425 7.72 9.72 -6.28
C VAL A 425 8.71 8.62 -5.92
N PHE A 426 9.20 8.63 -4.68
CA PHE A 426 10.18 7.68 -4.16
C PHE A 426 9.61 6.92 -2.97
N LEU A 427 9.52 5.60 -3.12
CA LEU A 427 9.24 4.73 -1.99
C LEU A 427 10.52 4.51 -1.20
N SER A 428 10.47 4.65 0.11
CA SER A 428 11.55 4.28 1.02
C SER A 428 11.00 3.47 2.20
N GLY A 429 11.74 2.44 2.62
CA GLY A 429 11.28 1.60 3.70
C GLY A 429 12.32 0.64 4.24
N THR A 430 12.02 0.06 5.40
CA THR A 430 12.82 -0.97 6.06
C THR A 430 11.97 -2.19 6.36
N VAL A 431 12.59 -3.37 6.35
CA VAL A 431 12.02 -4.59 6.91
C VAL A 431 12.70 -4.84 8.24
N ASP A 432 12.02 -4.62 9.34
CA ASP A 432 12.58 -4.80 10.68
C ASP A 432 12.50 -6.27 11.09
N ARG A 433 11.36 -6.91 10.86
CA ARG A 433 11.13 -8.33 11.15
C ARG A 433 10.56 -9.06 9.92
N LEU A 434 11.06 -10.27 9.69
CA LEU A 434 10.47 -11.27 8.78
C LEU A 434 10.65 -12.62 9.48
N ALA A 435 9.54 -13.29 9.79
CA ALA A 435 9.56 -14.56 10.51
C ALA A 435 8.37 -15.44 10.13
N VAL A 436 8.58 -16.75 10.13
CA VAL A 436 7.48 -17.73 10.06
C VAL A 436 7.05 -18.04 11.48
N SER A 437 5.77 -17.76 11.81
CA SER A 437 5.25 -17.91 13.18
C SER A 437 4.51 -19.23 13.41
N SER A 438 3.96 -19.84 12.37
CA SER A 438 3.27 -21.15 12.51
C SER A 438 3.24 -21.93 11.21
N ILE A 439 3.01 -23.25 11.36
CA ILE A 439 2.82 -24.18 10.26
C ILE A 439 1.60 -25.06 10.56
N GLN A 440 0.74 -25.26 9.55
CA GLN A 440 -0.39 -26.18 9.58
C GLN A 440 -0.35 -27.04 8.31
N LEU A 441 -0.70 -28.33 8.45
CA LEU A 441 -0.72 -29.27 7.32
C LEU A 441 -2.07 -29.25 6.60
N GLY A 442 -2.03 -29.05 5.27
CA GLY A 442 -3.16 -29.26 4.38
C GLY A 442 -3.03 -30.59 3.63
N THR A 443 -4.01 -30.90 2.79
CA THR A 443 -4.01 -32.14 1.97
C THR A 443 -2.92 -32.16 0.89
N SER A 444 -2.58 -30.98 0.35
CA SER A 444 -1.66 -30.83 -0.79
C SER A 444 -0.44 -29.94 -0.49
N GLY A 445 -0.28 -29.46 0.74
CA GLY A 445 0.79 -28.56 1.10
C GLY A 445 0.71 -28.03 2.52
N PHE A 446 1.60 -27.07 2.82
CA PHE A 446 1.67 -26.36 4.08
C PHE A 446 0.93 -25.03 4.01
N PHE A 447 0.28 -24.67 5.11
CA PHE A 447 -0.18 -23.32 5.40
C PHE A 447 0.79 -22.71 6.43
N LEU A 448 1.63 -21.78 5.98
CA LEU A 448 2.57 -21.07 6.85
C LEU A 448 2.02 -19.68 7.15
N THR A 449 2.09 -19.28 8.41
CA THR A 449 1.85 -17.89 8.80
C THR A 449 3.18 -17.16 8.86
N THR A 450 3.32 -16.07 8.10
CA THR A 450 4.53 -15.26 8.05
C THR A 450 4.22 -13.85 8.52
N GLU A 451 5.01 -13.35 9.43
CA GLU A 451 4.94 -11.99 9.96
C GLU A 451 6.02 -11.12 9.33
N VAL A 452 5.61 -9.98 8.76
CA VAL A 452 6.52 -9.00 8.18
C VAL A 452 6.20 -7.64 8.77
N SER A 453 7.17 -6.94 9.33
CA SER A 453 6.97 -5.60 9.84
C SER A 453 8.15 -4.68 9.56
N GLY A 454 7.88 -3.38 9.53
CA GLY A 454 8.88 -2.37 9.24
C GLY A 454 8.28 -0.98 9.09
N ASN A 455 9.05 -0.09 8.48
CA ASN A 455 8.64 1.28 8.20
C ASN A 455 8.54 1.52 6.70
N LEU A 456 7.68 2.45 6.32
CA LEU A 456 7.42 2.82 4.95
C LEU A 456 7.16 4.32 4.86
N LYS A 457 7.65 4.95 3.78
CA LYS A 457 7.45 6.37 3.48
C LYS A 457 7.42 6.57 1.97
N LEU A 458 6.52 7.45 1.50
CA LEU A 458 6.34 7.85 0.12
C LEU A 458 6.55 9.35 -0.06
#